data_34c17f2b123382b18bf9bf7526c0546b
#
_entry.id   34c17f2b123382b18bf9bf7526c0546b
#
_cell.length_a   1.000
_cell.length_b   1.000
_cell.length_c   1.000
_cell.angle_alpha   90.00
_cell.angle_beta   90.00
_cell.angle_gamma   90.00
#
_symmetry.space_group_name_H-M   'P 1'
#
loop_
_entity.id
_entity.type
_entity.pdbx_description
1 polymer ?
#
loop_
_entity_poly.entity_id
_entity_poly.type
_entity_poly.pdbx_seq_one_letter_code
_entity_poly.pdbx_strand_id
1 'polypeptide(L)'
;MLFRSKMTKRLTSKHKVDRRLKVNLWGRPKSPFNSRNYSPGQHGNKRAARLSDYGIQLQAKQKLKSYYGNMNERQFRNCYRKAIKKKGDTVENLIGLLEKRLDIILYRAKFALTVFSSRQLINHGHIKVNGKKVNIPSYLLKEEDTIELKEKSKQLAMVDVRSEERRVGKECRSRW
;
A
#
# COMPACT_ATOMS: atom_id res chain seq x y z
N MET A 1 25.83 -12.76 8.10
CA MET A 1 24.56 -13.50 8.24
C MET A 1 23.41 -12.56 7.87
N LEU A 2 22.81 -12.70 6.71
CA LEU A 2 21.67 -11.90 6.26
C LEU A 2 20.43 -12.42 6.97
N PHE A 3 19.91 -11.67 7.93
CA PHE A 3 18.62 -11.94 8.55
C PHE A 3 17.55 -11.90 7.44
N ARG A 4 17.16 -13.08 6.97
CA ARG A 4 16.00 -13.26 6.10
C ARG A 4 14.77 -12.90 6.92
N SER A 5 14.37 -11.63 6.86
CA SER A 5 13.14 -11.16 7.47
C SER A 5 12.01 -12.11 7.03
N LYS A 6 11.46 -12.88 7.97
CA LYS A 6 10.27 -13.70 7.72
C LYS A 6 9.17 -12.74 7.28
N MET A 7 8.92 -12.71 5.98
CA MET A 7 7.80 -11.96 5.43
C MET A 7 6.52 -12.42 6.10
N THR A 8 5.84 -11.52 6.73
CA THR A 8 4.48 -11.79 7.23
C THR A 8 3.60 -12.13 6.03
N LYS A 9 3.26 -13.41 5.89
CA LYS A 9 2.34 -13.87 4.85
C LYS A 9 1.00 -13.17 5.06
N ARG A 10 0.41 -12.70 3.98
CA ARG A 10 -0.92 -12.13 4.02
C ARG A 10 -1.94 -13.25 4.29
N LEU A 11 -2.54 -13.24 5.47
CA LEU A 11 -3.50 -14.27 5.90
C LEU A 11 -4.90 -14.07 5.31
N THR A 12 -5.26 -12.84 4.96
CA THR A 12 -6.59 -12.51 4.43
C THR A 12 -6.53 -12.01 3.01
N SER A 13 -7.56 -12.35 2.19
CA SER A 13 -7.66 -11.80 0.85
C SER A 13 -7.91 -10.29 0.90
N LYS A 14 -7.34 -9.54 -0.06
CA LYS A 14 -7.44 -8.07 -0.11
C LYS A 14 -8.89 -7.55 -0.15
N HIS A 15 -9.77 -8.22 -0.87
CA HIS A 15 -11.15 -7.79 -1.05
C HIS A 15 -12.07 -8.17 0.12
N LYS A 16 -11.69 -9.08 1.00
CA LYS A 16 -12.40 -9.27 2.29
C LYS A 16 -12.27 -8.06 3.19
N VAL A 17 -11.15 -7.34 3.08
CA VAL A 17 -10.90 -6.12 3.84
C VAL A 17 -11.84 -5.00 3.36
N ASP A 18 -11.94 -4.77 2.04
CA ASP A 18 -12.84 -3.79 1.44
C ASP A 18 -14.29 -4.00 1.89
N ARG A 19 -14.77 -5.23 1.78
CA ARG A 19 -16.14 -5.60 2.18
C ARG A 19 -16.38 -5.45 3.69
N ARG A 20 -15.39 -5.79 4.54
CA ARG A 20 -15.49 -5.64 6.00
C ARG A 20 -15.57 -4.16 6.40
N LEU A 21 -14.78 -3.33 5.74
CA LEU A 21 -14.70 -1.89 6.03
C LEU A 21 -15.74 -1.07 5.29
N LYS A 22 -16.54 -1.72 4.41
CA LYS A 22 -17.58 -1.10 3.57
C LYS A 22 -17.06 0.08 2.75
N VAL A 23 -15.82 -0.05 2.22
CA VAL A 23 -15.18 0.97 1.39
C VAL A 23 -14.31 0.30 0.34
N ASN A 24 -14.35 0.79 -0.89
CA ASN A 24 -13.38 0.42 -1.91
C ASN A 24 -12.07 1.17 -1.67
N LEU A 25 -11.16 0.58 -0.88
CA LEU A 25 -9.93 1.23 -0.39
C LEU A 25 -8.99 1.72 -1.50
N TRP A 26 -8.97 1.05 -2.64
CA TRP A 26 -8.04 1.36 -3.74
C TRP A 26 -8.73 1.87 -5.01
N GLY A 27 -10.02 2.23 -4.93
CA GLY A 27 -10.77 2.80 -6.06
C GLY A 27 -10.87 1.90 -7.29
N ARG A 28 -10.76 0.59 -7.15
CA ARG A 28 -10.74 -0.34 -8.29
C ARG A 28 -12.14 -0.58 -8.85
N PRO A 29 -12.36 -0.42 -10.17
CA PRO A 29 -13.66 -0.70 -10.79
C PRO A 29 -14.14 -2.13 -10.55
N LYS A 30 -13.23 -3.10 -10.68
CA LYS A 30 -13.49 -4.54 -10.49
C LYS A 30 -13.41 -5.00 -9.02
N SER A 31 -13.58 -4.09 -8.03
CA SER A 31 -13.62 -4.50 -6.63
C SER A 31 -14.92 -5.26 -6.33
N PRO A 32 -14.86 -6.44 -5.70
CA PRO A 32 -16.05 -7.17 -5.26
C PRO A 32 -16.96 -6.39 -4.30
N PHE A 33 -16.46 -5.32 -3.68
CA PHE A 33 -17.27 -4.42 -2.87
C PHE A 33 -18.33 -3.69 -3.70
N ASN A 34 -18.04 -3.34 -4.95
CA ASN A 34 -18.98 -2.63 -5.82
C ASN A 34 -20.22 -3.47 -6.17
N SER A 35 -20.05 -4.80 -6.25
CA SER A 35 -21.15 -5.74 -6.50
C SER A 35 -21.74 -6.34 -5.22
N ARG A 36 -20.95 -6.43 -4.15
CA ARG A 36 -21.31 -7.09 -2.88
C ARG A 36 -20.92 -6.19 -1.72
N ASN A 37 -21.72 -5.18 -1.42
CA ASN A 37 -21.45 -4.18 -0.39
C ASN A 37 -21.70 -4.67 1.06
N TYR A 38 -22.02 -5.95 1.24
CA TYR A 38 -22.22 -6.57 2.54
C TYR A 38 -20.94 -7.23 3.08
N SER A 39 -20.89 -7.44 4.39
CA SER A 39 -19.74 -8.04 5.07
C SER A 39 -19.42 -9.44 4.54
N PRO A 40 -18.14 -9.88 4.53
CA PRO A 40 -17.78 -11.23 4.12
C PRO A 40 -18.19 -12.26 5.19
N GLY A 41 -18.54 -13.48 4.74
CA GLY A 41 -18.87 -14.61 5.60
C GLY A 41 -20.34 -15.03 5.49
N GLN A 42 -20.70 -16.13 6.15
CA GLN A 42 -22.04 -16.73 6.12
C GLN A 42 -23.14 -15.77 6.58
N HIS A 43 -22.83 -14.93 7.58
CA HIS A 43 -23.77 -13.97 8.15
C HIS A 43 -23.61 -12.55 7.61
N GLY A 44 -22.95 -12.39 6.46
CA GLY A 44 -22.67 -11.07 5.87
C GLY A 44 -23.91 -10.24 5.55
N ASN A 45 -25.01 -10.89 5.18
CA ASN A 45 -26.27 -10.25 4.82
C ASN A 45 -27.13 -9.83 6.04
N LYS A 46 -26.77 -10.26 7.26
CA LYS A 46 -27.49 -9.82 8.46
C LYS A 46 -27.32 -8.33 8.65
N ARG A 47 -28.36 -7.67 9.15
CA ARG A 47 -28.30 -6.25 9.52
C ARG A 47 -27.14 -6.00 10.48
N ALA A 48 -26.22 -5.14 10.08
CA ALA A 48 -25.10 -4.76 10.95
C ALA A 48 -25.63 -3.96 12.14
N ALA A 49 -25.22 -4.31 13.34
CA ALA A 49 -25.49 -3.53 14.53
C ALA A 49 -24.85 -2.11 14.40
N ARG A 50 -25.46 -1.14 15.05
CA ARG A 50 -24.90 0.21 15.15
C ARG A 50 -23.54 0.14 15.87
N LEU A 51 -22.54 0.75 15.27
CA LEU A 51 -21.21 0.81 15.87
C LEU A 51 -21.21 1.77 17.06
N SER A 52 -20.51 1.40 18.13
CA SER A 52 -20.16 2.33 19.22
C SER A 52 -19.10 3.33 18.73
N ASP A 53 -18.90 4.42 19.45
CA ASP A 53 -17.88 5.43 19.11
C ASP A 53 -16.48 4.83 19.03
N TYR A 54 -16.14 3.95 19.94
CA TYR A 54 -14.90 3.16 19.86
C TYR A 54 -14.83 2.32 18.58
N GLY A 55 -15.96 1.69 18.20
CA GLY A 55 -16.03 0.90 16.97
C GLY A 55 -15.79 1.72 15.71
N ILE A 56 -16.29 2.96 15.67
CA ILE A 56 -16.08 3.91 14.57
C ILE A 56 -14.60 4.29 14.49
N GLN A 57 -13.99 4.66 15.60
CA GLN A 57 -12.56 5.01 15.67
C GLN A 57 -11.66 3.82 15.27
N LEU A 58 -11.98 2.63 15.76
CA LEU A 58 -11.27 1.41 15.38
C LEU A 58 -11.38 1.13 13.89
N GLN A 59 -12.57 1.31 13.32
CA GLN A 59 -12.79 1.12 11.89
C GLN A 59 -11.99 2.13 11.06
N ALA A 60 -11.92 3.39 11.46
CA ALA A 60 -11.10 4.43 10.82
C ALA A 60 -9.61 4.05 10.83
N LYS A 61 -9.09 3.63 11.98
CA LYS A 61 -7.72 3.10 12.09
C LYS A 61 -7.47 1.91 11.17
N GLN A 62 -8.42 0.97 11.09
CA GLN A 62 -8.29 -0.20 10.20
C GLN A 62 -8.34 0.18 8.71
N LYS A 63 -9.14 1.19 8.33
CA LYS A 63 -9.16 1.73 6.97
C LYS A 63 -7.79 2.27 6.59
N LEU A 64 -7.22 3.15 7.42
CA LEU A 64 -5.90 3.73 7.19
C LEU A 64 -4.82 2.64 7.07
N LYS A 65 -4.74 1.74 8.04
CA LYS A 65 -3.78 0.64 8.05
C LYS A 65 -3.89 -0.27 6.82
N SER A 66 -5.11 -0.54 6.38
CA SER A 66 -5.38 -1.41 5.23
C SER A 66 -5.05 -0.72 3.91
N TYR A 67 -5.30 0.57 3.78
CA TYR A 67 -4.93 1.38 2.62
C TYR A 67 -3.43 1.29 2.34
N TYR A 68 -2.59 1.40 3.37
CA TYR A 68 -1.14 1.22 3.28
C TYR A 68 -0.69 -0.25 3.20
N GLY A 69 -1.50 -1.10 2.52
CA GLY A 69 -1.16 -2.49 2.25
C GLY A 69 -1.31 -3.44 3.43
N ASN A 70 -2.26 -3.17 4.30
CA ASN A 70 -2.56 -3.99 5.48
C ASN A 70 -1.34 -4.18 6.39
N MET A 71 -0.77 -3.08 6.86
CA MET A 71 0.36 -3.07 7.79
C MET A 71 0.04 -3.86 9.06
N ASN A 72 1.07 -4.47 9.65
CA ASN A 72 0.94 -5.09 10.95
C ASN A 72 0.70 -4.03 12.05
N GLU A 73 -0.10 -4.33 13.06
CA GLU A 73 -0.45 -3.42 14.16
C GLU A 73 0.80 -2.87 14.87
N ARG A 74 1.78 -3.75 15.10
CA ARG A 74 3.06 -3.36 15.71
C ARG A 74 3.82 -2.31 14.88
N GLN A 75 3.84 -2.49 13.55
CA GLN A 75 4.49 -1.51 12.66
C GLN A 75 3.75 -0.17 12.66
N PHE A 76 2.42 -0.20 12.59
CA PHE A 76 1.60 1.00 12.64
C PHE A 76 1.80 1.78 13.95
N ARG A 77 1.77 1.07 15.08
CA ARG A 77 2.03 1.66 16.40
C ARG A 77 3.43 2.28 16.49
N ASN A 78 4.43 1.62 15.91
CA ASN A 78 5.80 2.16 15.87
C ASN A 78 5.88 3.44 15.00
N CYS A 79 5.18 3.50 13.87
CA CYS A 79 5.09 4.73 13.07
C CYS A 79 4.42 5.85 13.85
N TYR A 80 3.32 5.58 14.54
CA TYR A 80 2.62 6.54 15.37
C TYR A 80 3.50 7.09 16.50
N ARG A 81 4.21 6.20 17.23
CA ARG A 81 5.17 6.62 18.28
C ARG A 81 6.30 7.50 17.73
N LYS A 82 6.76 7.25 16.51
CA LYS A 82 7.74 8.10 15.84
C LYS A 82 7.16 9.45 15.42
N ALA A 83 5.90 9.47 15.00
CA ALA A 83 5.20 10.69 14.59
C ALA A 83 5.03 11.66 15.78
N ILE A 84 4.62 11.16 16.94
CA ILE A 84 4.48 11.97 18.17
C ILE A 84 5.80 12.64 18.58
N LYS A 85 6.94 11.95 18.38
CA LYS A 85 8.27 12.48 18.75
C LYS A 85 8.75 13.59 17.81
N LYS A 86 8.13 13.79 16.67
CA LYS A 86 8.47 14.84 15.72
C LYS A 86 7.73 16.13 16.07
N LYS A 87 8.38 17.28 15.88
CA LYS A 87 7.75 18.61 15.97
C LYS A 87 6.69 18.77 14.85
N GLY A 88 5.63 19.50 15.15
CA GLY A 88 4.53 19.78 14.22
C GLY A 88 3.32 18.88 14.43
N ASP A 89 2.40 18.88 13.46
CA ASP A 89 1.17 18.09 13.56
C ASP A 89 1.48 16.58 13.49
N THR A 90 0.96 15.86 14.46
CA THR A 90 1.13 14.40 14.57
C THR A 90 0.52 13.65 13.40
N VAL A 91 -0.59 14.16 12.85
CA VAL A 91 -1.30 13.52 11.72
C VAL A 91 -0.46 13.63 10.45
N GLU A 92 0.04 14.82 10.15
CA GLU A 92 0.91 15.06 9.00
C GLU A 92 2.20 14.25 9.10
N ASN A 93 2.81 14.26 10.27
CA ASN A 93 4.02 13.46 10.55
C ASN A 93 3.77 11.96 10.36
N LEU A 94 2.61 11.45 10.79
CA LEU A 94 2.25 10.04 10.61
C LEU A 94 2.06 9.71 9.13
N ILE A 95 1.31 10.53 8.40
CA ILE A 95 1.09 10.33 6.96
C ILE A 95 2.43 10.39 6.23
N GLY A 96 3.27 11.37 6.51
CA GLY A 96 4.60 11.50 5.93
C GLY A 96 5.49 10.27 6.17
N LEU A 97 5.47 9.69 7.38
CA LEU A 97 6.19 8.45 7.67
C LEU A 97 5.63 7.24 6.92
N LEU A 98 4.32 7.18 6.69
CA LEU A 98 3.68 6.12 5.93
C LEU A 98 3.96 6.24 4.42
N GLU A 99 3.93 7.45 3.88
CA GLU A 99 4.23 7.72 2.46
C GLU A 99 5.72 7.54 2.12
N LYS A 100 6.66 7.82 3.05
CA LYS A 100 8.12 7.60 2.86
C LYS A 100 8.54 6.13 2.78
N ARG A 101 7.61 5.18 2.85
CA ARG A 101 7.90 3.74 2.72
C ARG A 101 8.14 3.37 1.26
N LEU A 102 9.14 2.52 1.03
CA LEU A 102 9.51 2.07 -0.32
C LEU A 102 8.34 1.40 -1.08
N ASP A 103 7.51 0.58 -0.38
CA ASP A 103 6.37 -0.07 -1.00
C ASP A 103 5.30 0.92 -1.50
N ILE A 104 5.12 2.02 -0.78
CA ILE A 104 4.16 3.06 -1.13
C ILE A 104 4.71 3.97 -2.23
N ILE A 105 5.95 4.39 -2.13
CA ILE A 105 6.58 5.23 -3.16
C ILE A 105 6.59 4.54 -4.52
N LEU A 106 6.91 3.25 -4.59
CA LEU A 106 6.83 2.48 -5.83
C LEU A 106 5.41 2.41 -6.41
N TYR A 107 4.41 2.30 -5.55
CA TYR A 107 3.02 2.35 -5.97
C TYR A 107 2.63 3.75 -6.49
N ARG A 108 3.01 4.82 -5.77
CA ARG A 108 2.75 6.22 -6.17
C ARG A 108 3.50 6.58 -7.46
N ALA A 109 4.75 6.15 -7.58
CA ALA A 109 5.55 6.31 -8.79
C ALA A 109 5.09 5.41 -9.96
N LYS A 110 4.01 4.65 -9.79
CA LYS A 110 3.41 3.80 -10.82
C LYS A 110 4.32 2.68 -11.36
N PHE A 111 5.28 2.22 -10.59
CA PHE A 111 6.04 1.01 -10.94
C PHE A 111 5.23 -0.29 -10.78
N ALA A 112 4.16 -0.24 -10.02
CA ALA A 112 3.30 -1.38 -9.81
C ALA A 112 1.83 -0.97 -9.71
N LEU A 113 0.92 -1.87 -10.12
CA LEU A 113 -0.53 -1.65 -10.12
C LEU A 113 -1.14 -1.57 -8.70
N THR A 114 -0.46 -2.13 -7.72
CA THR A 114 -0.95 -2.20 -6.33
C THR A 114 0.19 -2.17 -5.34
N VAL A 115 -0.07 -1.72 -4.12
CA VAL A 115 0.88 -1.80 -3.00
C VAL A 115 1.38 -3.23 -2.77
N PHE A 116 0.53 -4.23 -2.97
CA PHE A 116 0.93 -5.64 -2.84
C PHE A 116 1.89 -6.10 -3.92
N SER A 117 1.69 -5.62 -5.14
CA SER A 117 2.58 -5.86 -6.27
C SER A 117 3.93 -5.18 -6.05
N SER A 118 3.93 -3.93 -5.55
CA SER A 118 5.16 -3.23 -5.14
C SER A 118 5.96 -4.04 -4.13
N ARG A 119 5.29 -4.56 -3.11
CA ARG A 119 5.94 -5.43 -2.11
C ARG A 119 6.55 -6.69 -2.73
N GLN A 120 5.86 -7.30 -3.68
CA GLN A 120 6.39 -8.47 -4.38
C GLN A 120 7.65 -8.12 -5.15
N LEU A 121 7.67 -7.02 -5.90
CA LEU A 121 8.84 -6.54 -6.62
C LEU A 121 10.04 -6.30 -5.68
N ILE A 122 9.80 -5.65 -4.54
CA ILE A 122 10.85 -5.40 -3.54
C ILE A 122 11.37 -6.72 -2.97
N ASN A 123 10.48 -7.61 -2.54
CA ASN A 123 10.86 -8.86 -1.90
C ASN A 123 11.64 -9.79 -2.82
N HIS A 124 11.32 -9.79 -4.11
CA HIS A 124 12.06 -10.54 -5.13
C HIS A 124 13.37 -9.83 -5.51
N GLY A 125 13.61 -8.62 -4.96
CA GLY A 125 14.84 -7.87 -5.14
C GLY A 125 15.02 -7.32 -6.54
N HIS A 126 13.92 -6.90 -7.17
CA HIS A 126 13.93 -6.20 -8.46
C HIS A 126 14.28 -4.72 -8.33
N ILE A 127 14.33 -4.19 -7.12
CA ILE A 127 14.55 -2.79 -6.81
C ILE A 127 15.94 -2.55 -6.25
N LYS A 128 16.56 -1.47 -6.68
CA LYS A 128 17.79 -0.90 -6.11
C LYS A 128 17.48 0.49 -5.56
N VAL A 129 18.09 0.84 -4.45
CA VAL A 129 18.10 2.19 -3.87
C VAL A 129 19.54 2.62 -3.78
N ASN A 130 19.88 3.74 -4.38
CA ASN A 130 21.27 4.25 -4.46
C ASN A 130 22.25 3.16 -4.96
N GLY A 131 21.86 2.45 -6.04
CA GLY A 131 22.64 1.37 -6.63
C GLY A 131 22.65 0.04 -5.84
N LYS A 132 22.18 0.02 -4.57
CA LYS A 132 22.18 -1.17 -3.71
C LYS A 132 20.82 -1.89 -3.76
N LYS A 133 20.86 -3.23 -3.84
CA LYS A 133 19.64 -4.06 -3.80
C LYS A 133 18.96 -3.97 -2.44
N VAL A 134 17.67 -3.59 -2.43
CA VAL A 134 16.83 -3.57 -1.24
C VAL A 134 15.70 -4.58 -1.37
N ASN A 135 15.50 -5.41 -0.33
CA ASN A 135 14.46 -6.43 -0.26
C ASN A 135 13.46 -6.22 0.90
N ILE A 136 13.52 -5.05 1.55
CA ILE A 136 12.67 -4.71 2.69
C ILE A 136 11.61 -3.70 2.25
N PRO A 137 10.30 -4.08 2.17
CA PRO A 137 9.24 -3.17 1.73
C PRO A 137 9.01 -1.97 2.65
N SER A 138 9.32 -2.12 3.94
CA SER A 138 9.18 -1.06 4.93
C SER A 138 10.40 -0.14 5.04
N TYR A 139 11.33 -0.22 4.10
CA TYR A 139 12.47 0.69 4.04
C TYR A 139 11.97 2.12 3.89
N LEU A 140 12.49 3.03 4.72
CA LEU A 140 12.13 4.45 4.68
C LEU A 140 13.12 5.19 3.79
N LEU A 141 12.60 5.79 2.74
CA LEU A 141 13.36 6.59 1.80
C LEU A 141 13.56 8.02 2.30
N LYS A 142 14.70 8.58 1.96
CA LYS A 142 15.00 9.99 2.09
C LYS A 142 14.67 10.72 0.77
N GLU A 143 14.62 12.04 0.80
CA GLU A 143 14.22 12.85 -0.35
C GLU A 143 15.22 12.77 -1.52
N GLU A 144 16.49 12.53 -1.23
CA GLU A 144 17.58 12.41 -2.21
C GLU A 144 17.84 10.99 -2.70
N ASP A 145 17.10 9.98 -2.21
CA ASP A 145 17.35 8.59 -2.58
C ASP A 145 16.88 8.31 -4.01
N THR A 146 17.75 7.76 -4.83
CA THR A 146 17.45 7.30 -6.19
C THR A 146 16.92 5.87 -6.17
N ILE A 147 15.82 5.64 -6.90
CA ILE A 147 15.19 4.32 -7.02
C ILE A 147 15.31 3.83 -8.45
N GLU A 148 15.89 2.66 -8.61
CA GLU A 148 16.11 2.02 -9.89
C GLU A 148 15.52 0.61 -9.94
N LEU A 149 15.03 0.21 -11.12
CA LEU A 149 14.73 -1.17 -11.43
C LEU A 149 15.99 -1.87 -11.95
N LYS A 150 16.17 -3.14 -11.61
CA LYS A 150 17.18 -3.96 -12.25
C LYS A 150 16.90 -4.09 -13.75
N GLU A 151 17.95 -4.12 -14.59
CA GLU A 151 17.85 -4.23 -16.04
C GLU A 151 16.94 -5.40 -16.47
N LYS A 152 17.20 -6.61 -15.96
CA LYS A 152 16.36 -7.78 -16.23
C LYS A 152 14.90 -7.64 -15.80
N SER A 153 14.60 -6.72 -14.90
CA SER A 153 13.26 -6.51 -14.35
C SER A 153 12.47 -5.44 -15.10
N LYS A 154 13.11 -4.67 -15.95
CA LYS A 154 12.46 -3.69 -16.82
C LYS A 154 11.54 -4.34 -17.85
N GLN A 155 11.88 -5.58 -18.26
CA GLN A 155 11.11 -6.38 -19.23
C GLN A 155 9.94 -7.16 -18.62
N LEU A 156 9.69 -7.02 -17.30
CA LEU A 156 8.54 -7.69 -16.69
C LEU A 156 7.23 -7.05 -17.16
N ALA A 157 6.31 -7.85 -17.67
CA ALA A 157 5.00 -7.43 -18.16
C ALA A 157 4.23 -6.52 -17.15
N MET A 158 4.44 -6.72 -15.86
CA MET A 158 3.85 -5.91 -14.80
C MET A 158 4.35 -4.44 -14.82
N VAL A 159 5.56 -4.22 -15.31
CA VAL A 159 6.18 -2.89 -15.42
C VAL A 159 5.83 -2.25 -16.76
N ASP A 160 5.77 -3.04 -17.84
CA ASP A 160 5.46 -2.57 -19.20
C ASP A 160 4.05 -2.02 -19.32
N VAL A 161 3.04 -2.72 -18.82
CA VAL A 161 1.63 -2.25 -18.84
C VAL A 161 1.50 -0.85 -18.22
N ARG A 162 2.29 -0.55 -17.20
CA ARG A 162 2.29 0.77 -16.55
C ARG A 162 3.10 1.81 -17.32
N SER A 163 4.10 1.41 -18.07
CA SER A 163 4.88 2.31 -18.92
C SER A 163 4.05 2.78 -20.12
N GLU A 164 3.23 1.92 -20.68
CA GLU A 164 2.29 2.26 -21.76
C GLU A 164 1.19 3.23 -21.27
N GLU A 165 0.59 3.01 -20.11
CA GLU A 165 -0.36 3.97 -19.52
C GLU A 165 0.25 5.36 -19.31
N ARG A 166 1.55 5.46 -19.02
CA ARG A 166 2.25 6.75 -18.92
C ARG A 166 2.44 7.43 -20.27
N ARG A 167 2.68 6.67 -21.34
CA ARG A 167 2.81 7.20 -22.71
C ARG A 167 1.48 7.77 -23.19
N VAL A 168 0.39 7.01 -23.03
CA VAL A 168 -0.97 7.47 -23.39
C VAL A 168 -1.36 8.74 -22.62
N GLY A 169 -1.05 8.86 -21.35
CA GLY A 169 -1.32 10.06 -20.55
C GLY A 169 -0.51 11.29 -20.98
N LYS A 170 0.66 11.11 -21.59
CA LYS A 170 1.45 12.22 -22.18
C LYS A 170 0.90 12.68 -23.54
N GLU A 171 0.42 11.75 -24.34
CA GLU A 171 -0.18 12.07 -25.65
C GLU A 171 -1.50 12.83 -25.53
N CYS A 172 -2.31 12.55 -24.51
CA CYS A 172 -3.53 13.33 -24.24
C CYS A 172 -3.24 14.79 -23.81
N ARG A 173 -2.09 15.09 -23.22
CA ARG A 173 -1.73 16.47 -22.85
C ARG A 173 -1.22 17.33 -23.99
N SER A 174 -0.82 16.75 -25.11
CA SER A 174 -0.31 17.48 -26.26
C SER A 174 -1.38 17.87 -27.28
N ARG A 175 -2.66 17.57 -27.02
CA ARG A 175 -3.79 17.86 -27.92
C ARG A 175 -4.78 18.91 -27.42
N TRP A 176 -4.41 19.70 -26.37
CA TRP A 176 -5.19 20.88 -25.95
C TRP A 176 -4.33 22.11 -25.96
#